data_ff929846ec8926cd084cf6861e679d40
#
_entry.id   ff929846ec8926cd084cf6861e679d40
#
_cell.length_a   1.000
_cell.length_b   1.000
_cell.length_c   1.000
_cell.angle_alpha   90.00
_cell.angle_beta   90.00
_cell.angle_gamma   90.00
#
_symmetry.space_group_name_H-M   'P 1'
#
loop_
_entity.id
_entity.type
_entity.pdbx_description
1 polymer ?
#
loop_
_entity_poly.entity_id
_entity_poly.type
_entity_poly.pdbx_seq_one_letter_code
_entity_poly.pdbx_strand_id
1 'polypeptide(L)'
;MNIKELVPCAPAGTEPKEADDPSGIYGPGPSVALEALGVRRTINWGERWQTGTAAYWIAMTDFSRADGHLDKTGRHRLGSSLREEIAACILGGFGMPFELGLAAFHAVRDGGLLGEGHSIRGGEIEKILRGPLTVFGATRKYRFPSQRADRLARCLAFLDDGNLPSEPLQVRDWLLQAPGIGPKTASWIVRNHFDSDDVAILDIHVIRAGAAAGVFDPGWGVDRNYQIMEAFFLDWARCGGVRASDLDATIWSEQATTSRLRQST
;
A
#
# COMPACT_ATOMS: atom_id res chain seq x y z
N MET A 1 -24.65 19.25 4.79
CA MET A 1 -25.10 18.05 4.07
C MET A 1 -24.57 16.84 4.82
N ASN A 2 -25.44 15.92 5.19
CA ASN A 2 -25.32 14.96 6.30
C ASN A 2 -24.02 14.16 6.37
N ILE A 3 -23.31 14.32 7.48
CA ILE A 3 -22.33 13.35 7.98
C ILE A 3 -23.18 12.13 8.42
N LYS A 4 -23.09 11.05 7.65
CA LYS A 4 -23.64 9.76 8.07
C LYS A 4 -22.90 9.33 9.33
N GLU A 5 -23.66 9.20 10.42
CA GLU A 5 -23.19 8.61 11.67
C GLU A 5 -22.50 7.29 11.38
N LEU A 6 -21.23 7.22 11.77
CA LEU A 6 -20.42 6.00 11.74
C LEU A 6 -21.05 5.02 12.76
N VAL A 7 -21.77 4.05 12.27
CA VAL A 7 -22.22 2.92 13.10
C VAL A 7 -20.96 2.15 13.52
N PRO A 8 -20.70 1.98 14.83
CA PRO A 8 -19.54 1.18 15.26
C PRO A 8 -19.68 -0.26 14.77
N CYS A 9 -18.58 -0.86 14.36
CA CYS A 9 -18.49 -2.26 14.00
C CYS A 9 -18.74 -3.09 15.27
N ALA A 10 -19.99 -3.51 15.50
CA ALA A 10 -20.35 -4.32 16.65
C ALA A 10 -19.91 -5.77 16.40
N PRO A 11 -19.33 -6.47 17.40
CA PRO A 11 -19.11 -7.90 17.31
C PRO A 11 -20.44 -8.60 17.05
N ALA A 12 -20.47 -9.54 16.11
CA ALA A 12 -21.66 -10.34 15.83
C ALA A 12 -22.06 -11.08 17.13
N GLY A 13 -23.31 -10.86 17.54
CA GLY A 13 -23.84 -11.35 18.82
C GLY A 13 -23.53 -12.83 19.04
N THR A 14 -22.97 -13.15 20.18
CA THR A 14 -22.67 -14.48 20.68
C THR A 14 -23.94 -15.21 21.08
N GLU A 15 -24.42 -16.12 20.24
CA GLU A 15 -25.13 -17.28 20.76
C GLU A 15 -24.15 -18.43 20.94
N PRO A 16 -24.05 -19.04 22.13
CA PRO A 16 -23.15 -20.16 22.36
C PRO A 16 -23.75 -21.42 21.72
N LYS A 17 -23.08 -21.98 20.72
CA LYS A 17 -23.25 -23.40 20.35
C LYS A 17 -22.04 -24.16 20.83
N GLU A 18 -22.25 -24.95 21.88
CA GLU A 18 -21.36 -26.01 22.27
C GLU A 18 -21.12 -26.97 21.11
N ALA A 19 -19.86 -27.17 20.78
CA ALA A 19 -19.40 -28.37 20.11
C ALA A 19 -18.02 -28.68 20.69
N ASP A 20 -17.95 -29.79 21.47
CA ASP A 20 -16.74 -30.38 22.00
C ASP A 20 -15.79 -30.76 20.87
N ASP A 21 -14.70 -30.03 20.73
CA ASP A 21 -13.50 -30.45 19.99
C ASP A 21 -12.36 -30.67 21.01
N PRO A 22 -11.95 -31.91 21.27
CA PRO A 22 -10.92 -32.21 22.25
C PRO A 22 -9.49 -31.83 21.81
N SER A 23 -9.29 -31.28 20.62
CA SER A 23 -8.01 -30.75 20.13
C SER A 23 -7.87 -29.23 20.24
N GLY A 24 -8.94 -28.51 20.60
CA GLY A 24 -9.02 -27.06 20.60
C GLY A 24 -8.58 -26.44 21.92
N ILE A 25 -7.31 -26.23 22.12
CA ILE A 25 -6.79 -25.33 23.19
C ILE A 25 -7.27 -23.88 22.93
N TYR A 26 -7.76 -23.60 21.74
CA TYR A 26 -8.25 -22.28 21.33
C TYR A 26 -9.54 -22.44 20.51
N GLY A 27 -10.68 -22.10 21.10
CA GLY A 27 -11.95 -21.96 20.39
C GLY A 27 -11.83 -20.96 19.22
N PRO A 28 -12.77 -20.97 18.26
CA PRO A 28 -12.79 -19.96 17.20
C PRO A 28 -12.87 -18.58 17.85
N GLY A 29 -11.89 -17.72 17.51
CA GLY A 29 -11.88 -16.32 17.98
C GLY A 29 -13.14 -15.56 17.54
N PRO A 30 -13.36 -14.35 18.05
CA PRO A 30 -14.55 -13.56 17.73
C PRO A 30 -14.70 -13.38 16.22
N SER A 31 -15.91 -13.58 15.73
CA SER A 31 -16.25 -13.31 14.32
C SER A 31 -16.60 -11.84 14.14
N VAL A 32 -16.08 -11.22 13.08
CA VAL A 32 -16.38 -9.83 12.71
C VAL A 32 -16.95 -9.81 11.30
N ALA A 33 -18.02 -9.03 11.11
CA ALA A 33 -18.56 -8.78 9.79
C ALA A 33 -17.86 -7.57 9.18
N LEU A 34 -17.18 -7.79 8.06
CA LEU A 34 -16.68 -6.72 7.19
C LEU A 34 -17.72 -6.44 6.10
N GLU A 35 -17.91 -5.16 5.76
CA GLU A 35 -18.89 -4.76 4.76
C GLU A 35 -18.33 -3.65 3.88
N ALA A 36 -18.28 -3.91 2.57
CA ALA A 36 -17.77 -2.95 1.62
C ALA A 36 -18.45 -3.14 0.25
N LEU A 37 -18.80 -2.03 -0.40
CA LEU A 37 -19.42 -1.99 -1.73
C LEU A 37 -20.66 -2.92 -1.87
N GLY A 38 -21.47 -3.02 -0.80
CA GLY A 38 -22.67 -3.87 -0.78
C GLY A 38 -22.37 -5.36 -0.60
N VAL A 39 -21.14 -5.75 -0.39
CA VAL A 39 -20.72 -7.12 -0.08
C VAL A 39 -20.43 -7.24 1.40
N ARG A 40 -20.96 -8.27 2.04
CA ARG A 40 -20.72 -8.58 3.46
C ARG A 40 -20.01 -9.92 3.60
N ARG A 41 -18.97 -9.96 4.42
CA ARG A 41 -18.21 -11.16 4.74
C ARG A 41 -18.03 -11.26 6.25
N THR A 42 -18.30 -12.41 6.81
CA THR A 42 -17.96 -12.71 8.20
C THR A 42 -16.62 -13.44 8.21
N ILE A 43 -15.65 -12.89 8.94
CA ILE A 43 -14.32 -13.45 9.10
C ILE A 43 -14.07 -13.86 10.55
N ASN A 44 -13.21 -14.84 10.76
CA ASN A 44 -12.65 -15.09 12.09
C ASN A 44 -11.63 -13.98 12.37
N TRP A 45 -11.92 -13.11 13.35
CA TRP A 45 -11.03 -12.02 13.72
C TRP A 45 -9.74 -12.51 14.36
N GLY A 46 -9.83 -13.63 15.09
CA GLY A 46 -8.72 -14.22 15.83
C GLY A 46 -8.34 -13.42 17.08
N GLU A 47 -7.22 -13.83 17.67
CA GLU A 47 -6.67 -13.22 18.86
C GLU A 47 -5.42 -12.39 18.52
N ARG A 48 -5.13 -11.35 19.33
CA ARG A 48 -4.00 -10.41 19.09
C ARG A 48 -2.63 -11.08 19.03
N TRP A 49 -2.46 -12.21 19.67
CA TRP A 49 -1.23 -13.02 19.70
C TRP A 49 -1.19 -14.11 18.62
N GLN A 50 -2.30 -14.37 17.96
CA GLN A 50 -2.44 -15.43 16.96
C GLN A 50 -1.95 -14.96 15.60
N THR A 51 -0.71 -15.30 15.27
CA THR A 51 -0.01 -14.83 14.05
C THR A 51 -0.84 -15.02 12.78
N GLY A 52 -0.93 -13.97 11.99
CA GLY A 52 -1.59 -13.96 10.68
C GLY A 52 -3.09 -13.71 10.70
N THR A 53 -3.73 -13.64 11.87
CA THR A 53 -5.15 -13.28 12.00
C THR A 53 -5.38 -11.77 11.80
N ALA A 54 -6.63 -11.36 11.61
CA ALA A 54 -6.97 -9.95 11.51
C ALA A 54 -6.58 -9.18 12.78
N ALA A 55 -6.90 -9.73 13.97
CA ALA A 55 -6.53 -9.13 15.25
C ALA A 55 -5.02 -9.01 15.46
N TYR A 56 -4.25 -9.99 15.00
CA TYR A 56 -2.79 -9.95 15.07
C TYR A 56 -2.21 -8.73 14.35
N TRP A 57 -2.62 -8.49 13.12
CA TRP A 57 -2.12 -7.36 12.35
C TRP A 57 -2.51 -6.01 12.93
N ILE A 58 -3.72 -5.91 13.50
CA ILE A 58 -4.14 -4.71 14.25
C ILE A 58 -3.26 -4.51 15.48
N ALA A 59 -2.99 -5.56 16.25
CA ALA A 59 -2.11 -5.50 17.42
C ALA A 59 -0.67 -5.11 17.05
N MET A 60 -0.14 -5.65 15.95
CA MET A 60 1.18 -5.27 15.43
C MET A 60 1.23 -3.81 15.00
N THR A 61 0.15 -3.29 14.41
CA THR A 61 0.04 -1.87 14.04
C THR A 61 0.02 -0.97 15.27
N ASP A 62 -0.76 -1.30 16.30
CA ASP A 62 -0.78 -0.59 17.59
C ASP A 62 0.62 -0.56 18.22
N PHE A 63 1.30 -1.72 18.23
CA PHE A 63 2.66 -1.85 18.76
C PHE A 63 3.68 -0.99 17.98
N SER A 64 3.67 -1.08 16.65
CA SER A 64 4.57 -0.32 15.78
C SER A 64 4.39 1.19 15.95
N ARG A 65 3.15 1.63 16.19
CA ARG A 65 2.83 3.03 16.50
C ARG A 65 3.36 3.43 17.88
N ALA A 66 3.12 2.62 18.91
CA ALA A 66 3.55 2.88 20.28
C ALA A 66 5.08 2.92 20.42
N ASP A 67 5.79 2.05 19.71
CA ASP A 67 7.25 1.94 19.73
C ASP A 67 7.94 2.97 18.80
N GLY A 68 7.18 3.74 18.05
CA GLY A 68 7.67 4.81 17.17
C GLY A 68 8.34 4.30 15.89
N HIS A 69 8.10 3.06 15.49
CA HIS A 69 8.54 2.50 14.21
C HIS A 69 7.77 3.08 13.02
N LEU A 70 6.53 3.50 13.24
CA LEU A 70 5.78 4.29 12.27
C LEU A 70 6.13 5.76 12.46
N ASP A 71 6.30 6.48 11.36
CA ASP A 71 6.55 7.92 11.41
C ASP A 71 5.44 8.59 12.25
N LYS A 72 5.86 9.29 13.32
CA LYS A 72 4.94 10.01 14.21
C LYS A 72 4.10 11.06 13.51
N THR A 73 4.53 11.50 12.34
CA THR A 73 3.80 12.43 11.49
C THR A 73 2.72 11.75 10.65
N GLY A 74 2.69 10.42 10.61
CA GLY A 74 1.79 9.63 9.76
C GLY A 74 2.04 9.82 8.26
N ARG A 75 3.18 10.37 7.86
CA ARG A 75 3.48 10.69 6.47
C ARG A 75 4.47 9.71 5.87
N HIS A 76 4.00 8.95 4.91
CA HIS A 76 4.82 7.99 4.16
C HIS A 76 5.38 8.58 2.86
N ARG A 77 5.54 9.90 2.78
CA ARG A 77 6.01 10.58 1.57
C ARG A 77 7.43 10.19 1.22
N LEU A 78 7.65 9.92 -0.06
CA LEU A 78 8.97 9.69 -0.65
C LEU A 78 9.52 10.98 -1.30
N GLY A 79 8.63 11.82 -1.80
CA GLY A 79 8.94 13.08 -2.47
C GLY A 79 8.37 14.31 -1.75
N SER A 80 8.86 15.50 -2.10
CA SER A 80 8.40 16.80 -1.57
C SER A 80 7.18 17.35 -2.31
N SER A 81 6.93 16.89 -3.55
CA SER A 81 5.82 17.31 -4.42
C SER A 81 5.11 16.09 -5.01
N LEU A 82 3.90 16.30 -5.57
CA LEU A 82 3.18 15.23 -6.27
C LEU A 82 4.00 14.65 -7.43
N ARG A 83 4.73 15.51 -8.16
CA ARG A 83 5.62 15.11 -9.25
C ARG A 83 6.74 14.18 -8.77
N GLU A 84 7.34 14.50 -7.65
CA GLU A 84 8.37 13.65 -7.02
C GLU A 84 7.78 12.34 -6.50
N GLU A 85 6.58 12.38 -5.89
CA GLU A 85 5.91 11.17 -5.43
C GLU A 85 5.55 10.22 -6.58
N ILE A 86 5.06 10.76 -7.70
CA ILE A 86 4.82 10.01 -8.93
C ILE A 86 6.13 9.35 -9.41
N ALA A 87 7.23 10.10 -9.45
CA ALA A 87 8.52 9.59 -9.87
C ALA A 87 9.00 8.44 -8.96
N ALA A 88 8.92 8.62 -7.64
CA ALA A 88 9.32 7.61 -6.67
C ALA A 88 8.49 6.33 -6.82
N CYS A 89 7.16 6.44 -6.95
CA CYS A 89 6.27 5.29 -7.11
C CYS A 89 6.45 4.57 -8.46
N ILE A 90 6.68 5.29 -9.55
CA ILE A 90 6.96 4.68 -10.87
C ILE A 90 8.31 3.97 -10.84
N LEU A 91 9.36 4.59 -10.31
CA LEU A 91 10.70 4.01 -10.28
C LEU A 91 10.84 2.86 -9.27
N GLY A 92 10.09 2.90 -8.16
CA GLY A 92 10.04 1.86 -7.15
C GLY A 92 9.03 0.73 -7.38
N GLY A 93 8.24 0.78 -8.46
CA GLY A 93 7.12 -0.12 -8.71
C GLY A 93 7.52 -1.60 -8.92
N PHE A 94 6.53 -2.40 -9.35
CA PHE A 94 6.64 -3.86 -9.49
C PHE A 94 7.97 -4.37 -10.05
N GLY A 95 8.55 -5.39 -9.38
CA GLY A 95 9.80 -6.04 -9.79
C GLY A 95 11.07 -5.27 -9.43
N MET A 96 10.96 -4.18 -8.65
CA MET A 96 12.08 -3.37 -8.20
C MET A 96 12.25 -3.48 -6.67
N PRO A 97 13.44 -3.83 -6.15
CA PRO A 97 13.72 -3.69 -4.72
C PRO A 97 13.52 -2.24 -4.27
N PHE A 98 12.92 -2.04 -3.09
CA PHE A 98 12.58 -0.71 -2.60
C PHE A 98 13.78 0.25 -2.59
N GLU A 99 14.91 -0.19 -2.05
CA GLU A 99 16.12 0.63 -1.92
C GLU A 99 16.71 1.03 -3.27
N LEU A 100 16.61 0.13 -4.27
CA LEU A 100 17.06 0.43 -5.63
C LEU A 100 16.12 1.40 -6.34
N GLY A 101 14.80 1.26 -6.11
CA GLY A 101 13.80 2.23 -6.60
C GLY A 101 14.03 3.61 -6.01
N LEU A 102 14.30 3.68 -4.70
CA LEU A 102 14.58 4.94 -4.00
C LEU A 102 15.89 5.58 -4.49
N ALA A 103 16.95 4.80 -4.69
CA ALA A 103 18.21 5.29 -5.25
C ALA A 103 18.02 5.82 -6.69
N ALA A 104 17.20 5.16 -7.50
CA ALA A 104 16.85 5.63 -8.83
C ALA A 104 16.07 6.95 -8.80
N PHE A 105 15.10 7.05 -7.91
CA PHE A 105 14.35 8.30 -7.68
C PHE A 105 15.28 9.45 -7.28
N HIS A 106 16.15 9.24 -6.30
CA HIS A 106 17.10 10.28 -5.88
C HIS A 106 18.01 10.70 -7.03
N ALA A 107 18.56 9.75 -7.80
CA ALA A 107 19.42 10.06 -8.94
C ALA A 107 18.70 10.92 -10.01
N VAL A 108 17.44 10.64 -10.31
CA VAL A 108 16.64 11.40 -11.27
C VAL A 108 16.30 12.80 -10.73
N ARG A 109 15.93 12.89 -9.44
CA ARG A 109 15.66 14.15 -8.76
C ARG A 109 16.88 15.04 -8.70
N ASP A 110 18.00 14.50 -8.24
CA ASP A 110 19.27 15.22 -8.07
C ASP A 110 19.88 15.62 -9.42
N GLY A 111 19.53 14.91 -10.49
CA GLY A 111 19.79 15.29 -11.87
C GLY A 111 18.94 16.45 -12.39
N GLY A 112 18.03 16.99 -11.56
CA GLY A 112 17.21 18.16 -11.91
C GLY A 112 16.05 17.85 -12.88
N LEU A 113 15.72 16.57 -13.14
CA LEU A 113 14.74 16.18 -14.16
C LEU A 113 13.28 16.19 -13.66
N LEU A 114 13.03 16.53 -12.40
CA LEU A 114 11.70 16.58 -11.79
C LEU A 114 11.20 18.02 -11.55
N GLY A 115 11.91 19.05 -12.02
CA GLY A 115 11.49 20.44 -11.90
C GLY A 115 10.27 20.77 -12.77
N GLU A 116 9.49 21.78 -12.36
CA GLU A 116 8.36 22.28 -13.15
C GLU A 116 8.84 22.96 -14.43
N GLY A 117 8.04 22.87 -15.50
CA GLY A 117 8.30 23.55 -16.76
C GLY A 117 9.44 22.98 -17.62
N HIS A 118 10.02 21.87 -17.25
CA HIS A 118 10.99 21.15 -18.07
C HIS A 118 10.27 20.18 -19.01
N SER A 119 10.51 20.35 -20.31
CA SER A 119 10.15 19.29 -21.28
C SER A 119 10.97 18.05 -20.97
N ILE A 120 10.39 17.13 -20.20
CA ILE A 120 11.09 15.95 -19.70
C ILE A 120 11.35 14.99 -20.84
N ARG A 121 12.61 14.84 -21.19
CA ARG A 121 13.04 13.91 -22.22
C ARG A 121 13.31 12.54 -21.59
N GLY A 122 12.52 11.54 -21.95
CA GLY A 122 12.70 10.17 -21.48
C GLY A 122 14.13 9.65 -21.64
N GLY A 123 14.86 10.08 -22.68
CA GLY A 123 16.26 9.72 -22.89
C GLY A 123 17.23 10.24 -21.81
N GLU A 124 16.97 11.38 -21.19
CA GLU A 124 17.81 11.90 -20.11
C GLU A 124 17.58 11.10 -18.82
N ILE A 125 16.33 10.77 -18.51
CA ILE A 125 15.98 9.88 -17.41
C ILE A 125 16.61 8.50 -17.65
N GLU A 126 16.49 7.94 -18.85
CA GLU A 126 17.07 6.64 -19.18
C GLU A 126 18.59 6.63 -19.00
N LYS A 127 19.29 7.69 -19.42
CA LYS A 127 20.72 7.83 -19.22
C LYS A 127 21.11 7.74 -17.76
N ILE A 128 20.37 8.43 -16.85
CA ILE A 128 20.60 8.34 -15.42
C ILE A 128 20.34 6.93 -14.89
N LEU A 129 19.22 6.30 -15.29
CA LEU A 129 18.87 4.97 -14.83
C LEU A 129 19.79 3.85 -15.34
N ARG A 130 20.49 4.07 -16.47
CA ARG A 130 21.54 3.16 -16.96
C ARG A 130 22.86 3.32 -16.23
N GLY A 131 23.03 4.44 -15.53
CA GLY A 131 24.20 4.70 -14.71
C GLY A 131 24.29 3.80 -13.49
N PRO A 132 25.43 3.80 -12.81
CA PRO A 132 25.59 3.08 -11.56
C PRO A 132 24.77 3.73 -10.44
N LEU A 133 23.97 2.95 -9.73
CA LEU A 133 23.24 3.39 -8.54
C LEU A 133 23.87 2.82 -7.27
N THR A 134 24.05 3.62 -6.25
CA THR A 134 24.62 3.17 -4.99
C THR A 134 23.50 2.79 -4.01
N VAL A 135 23.52 1.55 -3.54
CA VAL A 135 22.58 1.01 -2.54
C VAL A 135 23.39 0.32 -1.44
N PHE A 136 23.31 0.82 -0.21
CA PHE A 136 24.09 0.33 0.93
C PHE A 136 25.60 0.22 0.65
N GLY A 137 26.17 1.22 -0.02
CA GLY A 137 27.60 1.26 -0.38
C GLY A 137 27.99 0.34 -1.55
N ALA A 138 27.07 -0.42 -2.11
CA ALA A 138 27.32 -1.28 -3.26
C ALA A 138 26.70 -0.70 -4.53
N THR A 139 27.43 -0.83 -5.65
CA THR A 139 26.93 -0.43 -6.98
C THR A 139 25.91 -1.46 -7.49
N ARG A 140 24.75 -0.98 -7.93
CA ARG A 140 23.66 -1.78 -8.49
C ARG A 140 23.22 -1.26 -9.84
N LYS A 141 22.76 -2.17 -10.71
CA LYS A 141 22.17 -1.83 -12.01
C LYS A 141 20.64 -1.78 -11.87
N TYR A 142 20.04 -0.74 -12.39
CA TYR A 142 18.59 -0.61 -12.46
C TYR A 142 18.01 -1.56 -13.53
N ARG A 143 16.90 -2.26 -13.22
CA ARG A 143 16.43 -3.37 -14.06
C ARG A 143 15.77 -2.96 -15.37
N PHE A 144 14.99 -1.87 -15.36
CA PHE A 144 14.10 -1.51 -16.46
C PHE A 144 14.27 -0.05 -16.87
N PRO A 145 15.49 0.40 -17.23
CA PRO A 145 15.79 1.82 -17.41
C PRO A 145 14.94 2.45 -18.52
N SER A 146 14.86 1.86 -19.70
CA SER A 146 14.13 2.41 -20.85
C SER A 146 12.63 2.46 -20.59
N GLN A 147 12.05 1.35 -20.08
CA GLN A 147 10.62 1.25 -19.84
C GLN A 147 10.16 2.23 -18.76
N ARG A 148 10.96 2.35 -17.67
CA ARG A 148 10.61 3.24 -16.56
C ARG A 148 10.81 4.70 -16.91
N ALA A 149 11.86 5.02 -17.69
CA ALA A 149 12.09 6.36 -18.21
C ALA A 149 10.95 6.83 -19.09
N ASP A 150 10.52 5.99 -20.05
CA ASP A 150 9.39 6.29 -20.93
C ASP A 150 8.08 6.51 -20.14
N ARG A 151 7.77 5.59 -19.22
CA ARG A 151 6.57 5.71 -18.37
C ARG A 151 6.59 6.98 -17.53
N LEU A 152 7.71 7.28 -16.89
CA LEU A 152 7.85 8.47 -16.07
C LEU A 152 7.70 9.74 -16.91
N ALA A 153 8.40 9.84 -18.04
CA ALA A 153 8.32 11.00 -18.91
C ALA A 153 6.89 11.25 -19.41
N ARG A 154 6.19 10.21 -19.87
CA ARG A 154 4.78 10.34 -20.33
C ARG A 154 3.82 10.66 -19.19
N CYS A 155 4.04 10.11 -18.00
CA CYS A 155 3.21 10.40 -16.83
C CYS A 155 3.40 11.85 -16.37
N LEU A 156 4.62 12.36 -16.40
CA LEU A 156 4.91 13.76 -16.04
C LEU A 156 4.35 14.74 -17.08
N ALA A 157 4.39 14.39 -18.36
CA ALA A 157 3.72 15.19 -19.41
C ALA A 157 2.20 15.22 -19.20
N PHE A 158 1.59 14.07 -18.86
CA PHE A 158 0.17 14.01 -18.50
C PHE A 158 -0.17 14.91 -17.29
N LEU A 159 0.72 14.98 -16.30
CA LEU A 159 0.57 15.86 -15.14
C LEU A 159 0.63 17.35 -15.55
N ASP A 160 1.54 17.70 -16.46
CA ASP A 160 1.72 19.09 -16.92
C ASP A 160 0.55 19.59 -17.77
N ASP A 161 -0.04 18.72 -18.59
CA ASP A 161 -1.15 19.05 -19.49
C ASP A 161 -2.52 18.94 -18.81
N GLY A 162 -2.60 18.33 -17.62
CA GLY A 162 -3.86 17.97 -16.98
C GLY A 162 -4.32 18.96 -15.90
N ASN A 163 -5.64 19.01 -15.69
CA ASN A 163 -6.23 19.69 -14.56
C ASN A 163 -6.26 18.75 -13.35
N LEU A 164 -5.34 18.95 -12.41
CA LEU A 164 -5.25 18.18 -11.19
C LEU A 164 -6.49 18.42 -10.29
N PRO A 165 -7.27 17.38 -9.93
CA PRO A 165 -8.33 17.51 -8.94
C PRO A 165 -7.80 17.87 -7.55
N SER A 166 -8.67 18.43 -6.69
CA SER A 166 -8.31 18.80 -5.31
C SER A 166 -8.45 17.64 -4.31
N GLU A 167 -9.42 16.76 -4.55
CA GLU A 167 -9.76 15.70 -3.59
C GLU A 167 -8.95 14.44 -3.84
N PRO A 168 -8.41 13.78 -2.80
CA PRO A 168 -7.51 12.62 -2.93
C PRO A 168 -8.07 11.48 -3.78
N LEU A 169 -9.35 11.09 -3.60
CA LEU A 169 -9.97 10.03 -4.40
C LEU A 169 -10.14 10.43 -5.87
N GLN A 170 -10.46 11.70 -6.14
CA GLN A 170 -10.53 12.22 -7.51
C GLN A 170 -9.15 12.23 -8.16
N VAL A 171 -8.10 12.58 -7.40
CA VAL A 171 -6.71 12.48 -7.88
C VAL A 171 -6.35 11.02 -8.21
N ARG A 172 -6.73 10.06 -7.36
CA ARG A 172 -6.53 8.63 -7.64
C ARG A 172 -7.18 8.23 -8.97
N ASP A 173 -8.44 8.58 -9.17
CA ASP A 173 -9.20 8.22 -10.37
C ASP A 173 -8.65 8.93 -11.62
N TRP A 174 -8.19 10.16 -11.48
CA TRP A 174 -7.52 10.92 -12.54
C TRP A 174 -6.17 10.28 -12.92
N LEU A 175 -5.36 9.87 -11.92
CA LEU A 175 -4.07 9.20 -12.15
C LEU A 175 -4.21 7.85 -12.86
N LEU A 176 -5.35 7.15 -12.77
CA LEU A 176 -5.59 5.92 -13.53
C LEU A 176 -5.61 6.13 -15.04
N GLN A 177 -5.76 7.37 -15.51
CA GLN A 177 -5.68 7.73 -16.93
C GLN A 177 -4.25 8.00 -17.38
N ALA A 178 -3.32 8.16 -16.43
CA ALA A 178 -1.92 8.45 -16.73
C ALA A 178 -1.19 7.22 -17.27
N PRO A 179 -0.31 7.38 -18.29
CA PRO A 179 0.44 6.26 -18.86
C PRO A 179 1.29 5.53 -17.82
N GLY A 180 1.04 4.23 -17.66
CA GLY A 180 1.82 3.35 -16.78
C GLY A 180 1.45 3.38 -15.30
N ILE A 181 0.38 4.07 -14.93
CA ILE A 181 -0.20 4.04 -13.58
C ILE A 181 -1.41 3.09 -13.56
N GLY A 182 -1.32 2.08 -12.73
CA GLY A 182 -2.44 1.19 -12.40
C GLY A 182 -3.00 1.47 -11.01
N PRO A 183 -4.07 0.75 -10.58
CA PRO A 183 -4.75 1.01 -9.31
C PRO A 183 -3.80 1.06 -8.12
N LYS A 184 -2.91 0.07 -7.96
CA LYS A 184 -1.91 0.04 -6.88
C LYS A 184 -1.03 1.29 -6.86
N THR A 185 -0.52 1.71 -8.02
CA THR A 185 0.40 2.86 -8.09
C THR A 185 -0.35 4.16 -7.83
N ALA A 186 -1.57 4.30 -8.33
CA ALA A 186 -2.41 5.47 -8.06
C ALA A 186 -2.75 5.58 -6.57
N SER A 187 -3.18 4.50 -5.92
CA SER A 187 -3.43 4.45 -4.48
C SER A 187 -2.15 4.74 -3.67
N TRP A 188 -1.00 4.24 -4.11
CA TRP A 188 0.29 4.50 -3.46
C TRP A 188 0.65 6.00 -3.49
N ILE A 189 0.55 6.64 -4.66
CA ILE A 189 0.81 8.08 -4.81
C ILE A 189 -0.12 8.90 -3.90
N VAL A 190 -1.41 8.58 -3.92
CA VAL A 190 -2.42 9.32 -3.15
C VAL A 190 -2.24 9.12 -1.64
N ARG A 191 -2.04 7.88 -1.19
CA ARG A 191 -1.78 7.59 0.22
C ARG A 191 -0.58 8.39 0.72
N ASN A 192 0.52 8.35 -0.02
CA ASN A 192 1.75 9.02 0.40
C ASN A 192 1.65 10.55 0.31
N HIS A 193 1.18 11.08 -0.83
CA HIS A 193 1.20 12.53 -1.06
C HIS A 193 0.18 13.29 -0.22
N PHE A 194 -1.02 12.73 -0.07
CA PHE A 194 -2.12 13.37 0.65
C PHE A 194 -2.31 12.87 2.08
N ASP A 195 -1.51 11.89 2.52
CA ASP A 195 -1.70 11.20 3.82
C ASP A 195 -3.12 10.64 3.96
N SER A 196 -3.67 10.09 2.85
CA SER A 196 -5.05 9.62 2.79
C SER A 196 -5.19 8.18 3.29
N ASP A 197 -6.20 7.97 4.11
CA ASP A 197 -6.65 6.64 4.55
C ASP A 197 -7.86 6.12 3.75
N ASP A 198 -8.25 6.81 2.64
CA ASP A 198 -9.36 6.41 1.77
C ASP A 198 -8.93 5.47 0.65
N VAL A 199 -7.66 5.11 0.59
CA VAL A 199 -7.06 4.21 -0.38
C VAL A 199 -6.13 3.21 0.30
N ALA A 200 -5.90 2.04 -0.33
CA ALA A 200 -4.94 1.05 0.15
C ALA A 200 -4.01 0.59 -0.97
N ILE A 201 -2.77 0.24 -0.59
CA ILE A 201 -1.75 -0.26 -1.52
C ILE A 201 -1.78 -1.79 -1.49
N LEU A 202 -2.54 -2.40 -2.38
CA LEU A 202 -2.63 -3.86 -2.46
C LEU A 202 -1.38 -4.44 -3.12
N ASP A 203 -0.29 -4.45 -2.37
CA ASP A 203 0.93 -5.13 -2.79
C ASP A 203 0.90 -6.62 -2.41
N ILE A 204 1.94 -7.35 -2.79
CA ILE A 204 2.00 -8.80 -2.53
C ILE A 204 1.98 -9.13 -1.02
N HIS A 205 2.49 -8.23 -0.18
CA HIS A 205 2.53 -8.43 1.27
C HIS A 205 1.13 -8.23 1.87
N VAL A 206 0.46 -7.15 1.50
CA VAL A 206 -0.93 -6.87 1.91
C VAL A 206 -1.89 -7.93 1.40
N ILE A 207 -1.75 -8.38 0.15
CA ILE A 207 -2.58 -9.45 -0.41
C ILE A 207 -2.41 -10.75 0.38
N ARG A 208 -1.19 -11.14 0.70
CA ARG A 208 -0.91 -12.36 1.49
C ARG A 208 -1.45 -12.25 2.92
N ALA A 209 -1.24 -11.11 3.57
CA ALA A 209 -1.74 -10.88 4.92
C ALA A 209 -3.28 -10.90 4.97
N GLY A 210 -3.94 -10.20 4.05
CA GLY A 210 -5.39 -10.16 3.98
C GLY A 210 -6.03 -11.51 3.62
N ALA A 211 -5.37 -12.30 2.76
CA ALA A 211 -5.81 -13.67 2.45
C ALA A 211 -5.66 -14.59 3.67
N ALA A 212 -4.52 -14.54 4.38
CA ALA A 212 -4.28 -15.33 5.58
C ALA A 212 -5.25 -14.97 6.72
N ALA A 213 -5.57 -13.68 6.86
CA ALA A 213 -6.53 -13.17 7.83
C ALA A 213 -8.01 -13.44 7.45
N GLY A 214 -8.27 -14.02 6.27
CA GLY A 214 -9.63 -14.26 5.77
C GLY A 214 -10.36 -12.99 5.29
N VAL A 215 -9.71 -11.84 5.28
CA VAL A 215 -10.27 -10.56 4.83
C VAL A 215 -10.57 -10.61 3.34
N PHE A 216 -9.68 -11.17 2.54
CA PHE A 216 -9.89 -11.34 1.11
C PHE A 216 -10.45 -12.71 0.78
N ASP A 217 -11.38 -12.75 -0.15
CA ASP A 217 -11.93 -14.01 -0.67
C ASP A 217 -10.85 -14.74 -1.49
N PRO A 218 -10.70 -16.06 -1.33
CA PRO A 218 -9.74 -16.84 -2.11
C PRO A 218 -9.96 -16.77 -3.63
N GLY A 219 -11.18 -16.47 -4.08
CA GLY A 219 -11.52 -16.29 -5.49
C GLY A 219 -11.20 -14.90 -6.05
N TRP A 220 -10.77 -13.96 -5.21
CA TRP A 220 -10.44 -12.60 -5.67
C TRP A 220 -9.00 -12.51 -6.17
N GLY A 221 -8.87 -12.04 -7.40
CA GLY A 221 -7.58 -11.67 -7.98
C GLY A 221 -7.44 -10.16 -8.10
N VAL A 222 -6.32 -9.60 -7.70
CA VAL A 222 -6.08 -8.15 -7.69
C VAL A 222 -6.31 -7.49 -9.05
N ASP A 223 -6.08 -8.20 -10.15
CA ASP A 223 -6.27 -7.66 -11.51
C ASP A 223 -7.74 -7.39 -11.84
N ARG A 224 -8.67 -8.11 -11.21
CA ARG A 224 -10.12 -8.01 -11.47
C ARG A 224 -10.92 -7.45 -10.31
N ASN A 225 -10.39 -7.58 -9.10
CA ASN A 225 -11.12 -7.31 -7.87
C ASN A 225 -10.45 -6.23 -7.01
N TYR A 226 -9.59 -5.37 -7.59
CA TYR A 226 -8.83 -4.38 -6.82
C TYR A 226 -9.73 -3.54 -5.92
N GLN A 227 -10.79 -2.96 -6.46
CA GLN A 227 -11.67 -2.04 -5.74
C GLN A 227 -12.36 -2.71 -4.53
N ILE A 228 -12.88 -3.91 -4.71
CA ILE A 228 -13.51 -4.63 -3.61
C ILE A 228 -12.50 -5.04 -2.54
N MET A 229 -11.31 -5.49 -2.95
CA MET A 229 -10.23 -5.84 -2.02
C MET A 229 -9.74 -4.60 -1.26
N GLU A 230 -9.55 -3.47 -1.94
CA GLU A 230 -9.21 -2.19 -1.31
C GLU A 230 -10.26 -1.81 -0.27
N ALA A 231 -11.53 -1.83 -0.63
CA ALA A 231 -12.62 -1.50 0.27
C ALA A 231 -12.69 -2.42 1.50
N PHE A 232 -12.45 -3.72 1.34
CA PHE A 232 -12.36 -4.65 2.48
C PHE A 232 -11.12 -4.42 3.35
N PHE A 233 -9.99 -4.02 2.77
CA PHE A 233 -8.81 -3.64 3.55
C PHE A 233 -9.07 -2.40 4.41
N LEU A 234 -9.72 -1.39 3.83
CA LEU A 234 -10.10 -0.17 4.55
C LEU A 234 -11.10 -0.47 5.68
N ASP A 235 -12.06 -1.37 5.43
CA ASP A 235 -13.02 -1.79 6.44
C ASP A 235 -12.36 -2.61 7.56
N TRP A 236 -11.36 -3.45 7.24
CA TRP A 236 -10.54 -4.14 8.22
C TRP A 236 -9.81 -3.17 9.15
N ALA A 237 -9.12 -2.16 8.60
CA ALA A 237 -8.45 -1.12 9.38
C ALA A 237 -9.43 -0.36 10.27
N ARG A 238 -10.60 0.04 9.72
CA ARG A 238 -11.67 0.72 10.43
C ARG A 238 -12.20 -0.12 11.60
N CYS A 239 -12.51 -1.40 11.38
CA CYS A 239 -12.97 -2.31 12.42
C CYS A 239 -11.91 -2.53 13.51
N GLY A 240 -10.63 -2.49 13.15
CA GLY A 240 -9.50 -2.58 14.08
C GLY A 240 -9.17 -1.26 14.81
N GLY A 241 -9.77 -0.14 14.41
CA GLY A 241 -9.49 1.16 15.01
C GLY A 241 -8.11 1.72 14.70
N VAL A 242 -7.50 1.29 13.58
CA VAL A 242 -6.19 1.77 13.11
C VAL A 242 -6.32 2.49 11.77
N ARG A 243 -5.34 3.33 11.45
CA ARG A 243 -5.25 3.93 10.12
C ARG A 243 -4.90 2.87 9.08
N ALA A 244 -5.52 2.95 7.89
CA ALA A 244 -5.23 2.03 6.80
C ALA A 244 -3.77 2.15 6.33
N SER A 245 -3.22 3.37 6.32
CA SER A 245 -1.82 3.64 5.98
C SER A 245 -0.83 2.99 6.97
N ASP A 246 -1.16 2.99 8.26
CA ASP A 246 -0.33 2.38 9.30
C ASP A 246 -0.39 0.84 9.24
N LEU A 247 -1.58 0.28 8.99
CA LEU A 247 -1.77 -1.17 8.82
C LEU A 247 -0.96 -1.70 7.61
N ASP A 248 -1.04 -1.00 6.47
CA ASP A 248 -0.28 -1.30 5.26
C ASP A 248 1.24 -1.25 5.54
N ALA A 249 1.75 -0.16 6.13
CA ALA A 249 3.16 0.00 6.45
C ALA A 249 3.67 -1.09 7.42
N THR A 250 2.88 -1.46 8.43
CA THR A 250 3.20 -2.52 9.37
C THR A 250 3.30 -3.87 8.68
N ILE A 251 2.29 -4.25 7.87
CA ILE A 251 2.28 -5.51 7.11
C ILE A 251 3.51 -5.59 6.20
N TRP A 252 3.80 -4.49 5.47
CA TRP A 252 4.93 -4.44 4.56
C TRP A 252 6.25 -4.62 5.30
N SER A 253 6.48 -3.88 6.38
CA SER A 253 7.72 -3.92 7.17
C SER A 253 8.00 -5.31 7.73
N GLU A 254 7.00 -5.92 8.36
CA GLU A 254 7.12 -7.25 8.98
C GLU A 254 7.39 -8.35 7.94
N GLN A 255 6.65 -8.34 6.83
CA GLN A 255 6.85 -9.36 5.80
C GLN A 255 8.12 -9.15 4.97
N ALA A 256 8.54 -7.90 4.72
CA ALA A 256 9.80 -7.60 4.05
C ALA A 256 11.00 -8.08 4.88
N THR A 257 10.96 -7.84 6.20
CA THR A 257 12.00 -8.29 7.14
C THR A 257 12.09 -9.82 7.19
N THR A 258 10.96 -10.50 7.33
CA THR A 258 10.89 -11.97 7.32
C THR A 258 11.42 -12.57 6.02
N SER A 259 11.13 -11.94 4.88
CA SER A 259 11.61 -12.40 3.58
C SER A 259 13.14 -12.25 3.43
N ARG A 260 13.72 -11.19 4.00
CA ARG A 260 15.19 -10.97 4.01
C ARG A 260 15.90 -12.02 4.86
N LEU A 261 15.38 -12.33 6.04
CA LEU A 261 15.95 -13.34 6.93
C LEU A 261 15.98 -14.73 6.27
N ARG A 262 14.91 -15.11 5.56
CA ARG A 262 14.85 -16.39 4.83
C ARG A 262 15.81 -16.50 3.63
N GLN A 263 16.27 -15.38 3.08
CA GLN A 263 17.25 -15.38 1.98
C GLN A 263 18.70 -15.40 2.48
N SER A 264 18.92 -15.16 3.77
CA SER A 264 20.25 -15.14 4.41
C SER A 264 20.62 -16.46 5.07
N THR A 265 19.69 -17.43 5.11
CA THR A 265 19.87 -18.83 5.53
C THR A 265 19.89 -19.76 4.33
#